data_28a3058b6db278eb436ff72853db9fba
#
_entry.id   28a3058b6db278eb436ff72853db9fba
#
_cell.length_a   1.000
_cell.length_b   1.000
_cell.length_c   1.000
_cell.angle_alpha   90.00
_cell.angle_beta   90.00
_cell.angle_gamma   90.00
#
_symmetry.space_group_name_H-M   'P 1'
#
loop_
_entity.id
_entity.type
_entity.pdbx_description
1 polymer ?
#
loop_
_entity_poly.entity_id
_entity_poly.type
_entity_poly.pdbx_seq_one_letter_code
_entity_poly.pdbx_strand_id
1 'polypeptide(L)'
;LADKCYETLQTQEMSYKCVYDFEKDELNVIIYQGEDKTQRAGGDEFVTFSTLQDTIKNPIINIDKSKFKNYFIIAGSDKAENRIVAYLDLSQGEYKQKQFIDQRDIQFDNEKQTLEEYKEELIQKGLDYVTEETVDFKIVPEGYEYMKDFDLGTKVDCVLEEYGLELEVRIVEIYEVIKQNNISIEIKVGNVIRNKNKLRR
;
A
#
# COMPACT_ATOMS: atom_id res chain seq x y z
N LEU A 1 -15.45 -8.88 10.20
CA LEU A 1 -14.84 -10.09 9.64
C LEU A 1 -14.29 -9.82 8.23
N ALA A 2 -15.10 -9.22 7.34
CA ALA A 2 -14.72 -8.91 5.97
C ALA A 2 -13.44 -8.05 5.89
N ASP A 3 -13.34 -6.99 6.69
CA ASP A 3 -12.17 -6.10 6.72
C ASP A 3 -10.88 -6.85 7.10
N LYS A 4 -10.94 -7.71 8.12
CA LYS A 4 -9.79 -8.53 8.51
C LYS A 4 -9.40 -9.56 7.45
N CYS A 5 -10.36 -10.16 6.76
CA CYS A 5 -10.07 -11.04 5.63
C CYS A 5 -9.38 -10.26 4.51
N TYR A 6 -9.89 -9.08 4.19
CA TYR A 6 -9.30 -8.21 3.18
C TYR A 6 -7.86 -7.81 3.54
N GLU A 7 -7.62 -7.30 4.74
CA GLU A 7 -6.27 -6.96 5.23
C GLU A 7 -5.30 -8.14 5.13
N THR A 8 -5.74 -9.34 5.56
CA THR A 8 -4.91 -10.54 5.49
C THR A 8 -4.59 -10.95 4.06
N LEU A 9 -5.55 -10.87 3.14
CA LEU A 9 -5.34 -11.21 1.74
C LEU A 9 -4.42 -10.19 1.06
N GLN A 10 -4.52 -8.90 1.41
CA GLN A 10 -3.64 -7.86 0.88
C GLN A 10 -2.17 -8.10 1.22
N THR A 11 -1.84 -8.67 2.39
CA THR A 11 -0.45 -9.01 2.74
C THR A 11 0.15 -10.09 1.81
N GLN A 12 -0.69 -10.87 1.14
CA GLN A 12 -0.30 -11.91 0.18
C GLN A 12 -0.57 -11.49 -1.27
N GLU A 13 -0.81 -10.20 -1.53
CA GLU A 13 -1.20 -9.66 -2.84
C GLU A 13 -2.44 -10.34 -3.44
N MET A 14 -3.33 -10.85 -2.58
CA MET A 14 -4.59 -11.49 -2.97
C MET A 14 -5.79 -10.62 -2.65
N SER A 15 -6.90 -10.91 -3.27
CA SER A 15 -8.19 -10.30 -2.98
C SER A 15 -9.32 -11.33 -3.04
N TYR A 16 -10.54 -10.92 -2.72
CA TYR A 16 -11.71 -11.77 -2.91
C TYR A 16 -12.81 -11.01 -3.64
N LYS A 17 -13.64 -11.77 -4.36
CA LYS A 17 -14.87 -11.27 -4.97
C LYS A 17 -16.03 -12.19 -4.66
N CYS A 18 -17.22 -11.61 -4.59
CA CYS A 18 -18.47 -12.35 -4.43
C CYS A 18 -19.18 -12.41 -5.79
N VAL A 19 -19.43 -13.62 -6.26
CA VAL A 19 -20.14 -13.86 -7.52
C VAL A 19 -21.39 -14.68 -7.23
N TYR A 20 -22.52 -14.15 -7.65
CA TYR A 20 -23.79 -14.86 -7.52
C TYR A 20 -23.99 -15.83 -8.67
N ASP A 21 -24.22 -17.10 -8.34
CA ASP A 21 -24.55 -18.17 -9.29
C ASP A 21 -26.09 -18.25 -9.41
N PHE A 22 -26.64 -17.75 -10.50
CA PHE A 22 -28.05 -17.73 -10.75
C PHE A 22 -28.68 -19.13 -10.99
N GLU A 23 -27.87 -20.11 -11.40
CA GLU A 23 -28.37 -21.47 -11.64
C GLU A 23 -28.52 -22.23 -10.31
N LYS A 24 -27.64 -21.98 -9.36
CA LYS A 24 -27.64 -22.66 -8.06
C LYS A 24 -28.27 -21.86 -6.92
N ASP A 25 -28.61 -20.58 -7.20
CA ASP A 25 -29.08 -19.62 -6.18
C ASP A 25 -28.11 -19.48 -5.01
N GLU A 26 -26.80 -19.41 -5.31
CA GLU A 26 -25.72 -19.37 -4.33
C GLU A 26 -24.80 -18.17 -4.53
N LEU A 27 -24.29 -17.62 -3.42
CA LEU A 27 -23.24 -16.61 -3.42
C LEU A 27 -21.88 -17.28 -3.22
N ASN A 28 -21.05 -17.27 -4.26
CA ASN A 28 -19.70 -17.82 -4.23
C ASN A 28 -18.69 -16.73 -3.84
N VAL A 29 -17.86 -17.02 -2.84
CA VAL A 29 -16.70 -16.19 -2.49
C VAL A 29 -15.46 -16.78 -3.15
N ILE A 30 -14.86 -16.03 -4.06
CA ILE A 30 -13.70 -16.46 -4.84
C ILE A 30 -12.49 -15.64 -4.36
N ILE A 31 -11.46 -16.31 -3.85
CA ILE A 31 -10.17 -15.70 -3.57
C ILE A 31 -9.34 -15.78 -4.84
N TYR A 32 -8.72 -14.67 -5.24
CA TYR A 32 -7.92 -14.62 -6.47
C TYR A 32 -6.70 -13.71 -6.28
N GLN A 33 -5.69 -13.97 -7.09
CA GLN A 33 -4.55 -13.08 -7.29
C GLN A 33 -4.74 -12.38 -8.63
N GLY A 34 -4.65 -11.05 -8.65
CA GLY A 34 -4.74 -10.29 -9.89
C GLY A 34 -3.51 -10.51 -10.77
N GLU A 35 -3.70 -10.36 -12.08
CA GLU A 35 -2.61 -10.46 -13.05
C GLU A 35 -1.58 -9.33 -12.84
N ASP A 36 -0.31 -9.62 -13.10
CA ASP A 36 0.75 -8.61 -13.16
C ASP A 36 0.98 -8.22 -14.63
N LYS A 37 0.45 -7.04 -14.99
CA LYS A 37 0.59 -6.43 -16.32
C LYS A 37 1.51 -5.19 -16.28
N THR A 38 2.50 -5.20 -15.39
CA THR A 38 3.55 -4.20 -15.39
C THR A 38 4.61 -4.51 -16.45
N GLN A 39 5.30 -3.49 -16.94
CA GLN A 39 6.44 -3.68 -17.86
C GLN A 39 7.51 -4.58 -17.26
N ARG A 40 7.68 -4.54 -15.93
CA ARG A 40 8.64 -5.39 -15.23
C ARG A 40 8.29 -6.87 -15.27
N ALA A 41 7.02 -7.22 -15.36
CA ALA A 41 6.59 -8.62 -15.47
C ALA A 41 7.03 -9.29 -16.78
N GLY A 42 7.42 -8.50 -17.79
CA GLY A 42 8.05 -8.98 -19.02
C GLY A 42 7.11 -9.63 -20.04
N GLY A 43 5.79 -9.40 -19.88
CA GLY A 43 4.79 -9.81 -20.88
C GLY A 43 4.65 -8.82 -22.03
N ASP A 44 4.15 -9.28 -23.17
CA ASP A 44 3.88 -8.42 -24.34
C ASP A 44 2.62 -7.56 -24.13
N GLU A 45 1.78 -7.90 -23.15
CA GLU A 45 0.51 -7.25 -22.84
C GLU A 45 0.57 -6.46 -21.52
N PHE A 46 1.49 -5.49 -21.44
CA PHE A 46 1.53 -4.61 -20.29
C PHE A 46 0.53 -3.45 -20.41
N VAL A 47 0.06 -2.95 -19.27
CA VAL A 47 -0.85 -1.82 -19.15
C VAL A 47 -0.15 -0.68 -18.42
N THR A 48 -0.03 0.46 -19.10
CA THR A 48 0.56 1.68 -18.54
C THR A 48 -0.47 2.81 -18.58
N PHE A 49 -0.87 3.27 -17.42
CA PHE A 49 -1.68 4.48 -17.28
C PHE A 49 -0.77 5.69 -17.16
N SER A 50 -0.76 6.55 -18.20
CA SER A 50 0.15 7.69 -18.29
C SER A 50 -0.57 8.93 -18.80
N THR A 51 -0.29 10.08 -18.17
CA THR A 51 -0.76 11.38 -18.63
C THR A 51 -0.08 11.80 -19.94
N LEU A 52 1.18 11.42 -20.14
CA LEU A 52 1.93 11.71 -21.37
C LEU A 52 1.45 10.91 -22.58
N GLN A 53 0.99 9.67 -22.35
CA GLN A 53 0.50 8.78 -23.39
C GLN A 53 -1.01 8.94 -23.64
N ASP A 54 -1.66 9.89 -22.99
CA ASP A 54 -3.11 10.09 -23.03
C ASP A 54 -3.94 8.84 -22.70
N THR A 55 -3.38 7.92 -21.90
CA THR A 55 -4.07 6.71 -21.48
C THR A 55 -4.91 6.89 -20.20
N ILE A 56 -4.88 8.09 -19.61
CA ILE A 56 -5.73 8.48 -18.47
C ILE A 56 -6.27 9.89 -18.63
N LYS A 57 -7.47 10.09 -18.13
CA LYS A 57 -8.09 11.42 -17.96
C LYS A 57 -8.39 11.71 -16.50
N ASN A 58 -8.37 13.00 -16.17
CA ASN A 58 -8.80 13.53 -14.88
C ASN A 58 -8.19 12.81 -13.66
N PRO A 59 -6.86 12.62 -13.56
CA PRO A 59 -6.26 11.97 -12.43
C PRO A 59 -6.54 12.76 -11.15
N ILE A 60 -7.07 12.10 -10.13
CA ILE A 60 -7.22 12.65 -8.78
C ILE A 60 -6.26 11.89 -7.89
N ILE A 61 -5.29 12.61 -7.32
CA ILE A 61 -4.27 12.05 -6.46
C ILE A 61 -4.59 12.42 -5.02
N ASN A 62 -4.71 11.42 -4.16
CA ASN A 62 -4.84 11.63 -2.73
C ASN A 62 -3.64 11.01 -2.02
N ILE A 63 -2.85 11.84 -1.35
CA ILE A 63 -1.70 11.41 -0.55
C ILE A 63 -2.06 11.59 0.91
N ASP A 64 -2.33 10.48 1.60
CA ASP A 64 -2.60 10.50 3.04
C ASP A 64 -1.31 10.21 3.82
N LYS A 65 -0.85 11.22 4.55
CA LYS A 65 0.30 11.18 5.45
C LYS A 65 -0.11 11.24 6.93
N SER A 66 -1.38 11.15 7.23
CA SER A 66 -1.89 11.33 8.59
C SER A 66 -1.31 10.30 9.57
N LYS A 67 -1.12 9.08 9.12
CA LYS A 67 -0.54 7.98 9.90
C LYS A 67 0.95 7.80 9.69
N PHE A 68 1.53 8.46 8.69
CA PHE A 68 2.94 8.32 8.37
C PHE A 68 3.83 8.78 9.52
N LYS A 69 4.77 7.93 9.93
CA LYS A 69 5.79 8.21 10.91
C LYS A 69 7.13 7.68 10.42
N ASN A 70 8.19 8.46 10.67
CA ASN A 70 9.54 8.12 10.23
C ASN A 70 10.58 8.25 11.35
N TYR A 71 10.13 8.53 12.59
CA TYR A 71 11.00 8.58 13.76
C TYR A 71 10.26 8.01 14.96
N PHE A 72 10.81 6.96 15.56
CA PHE A 72 10.15 6.26 16.65
C PHE A 72 11.01 6.34 17.92
N ILE A 73 10.35 6.62 19.03
CA ILE A 73 10.89 6.60 20.37
C ILE A 73 10.27 5.41 21.06
N ILE A 74 11.05 4.34 21.24
CA ILE A 74 10.57 3.06 21.77
C ILE A 74 11.08 2.94 23.21
N ALA A 75 10.15 2.92 24.15
CA ALA A 75 10.44 2.88 25.55
C ALA A 75 10.11 1.52 26.14
N GLY A 76 11.13 0.82 26.64
CA GLY A 76 11.03 -0.52 27.22
C GLY A 76 10.51 -0.55 28.64
N SER A 77 10.89 -1.57 29.42
CA SER A 77 10.56 -1.72 30.82
C SER A 77 11.16 -0.64 31.70
N ASP A 78 10.79 -0.64 32.95
CA ASP A 78 11.16 0.34 33.98
C ASP A 78 10.34 1.63 34.04
N LYS A 79 10.53 2.38 35.11
CA LYS A 79 9.77 3.60 35.39
C LYS A 79 10.65 4.84 35.32
N ALA A 80 10.08 5.89 34.79
CA ALA A 80 10.64 7.25 34.79
C ALA A 80 12.12 7.31 34.33
N GLU A 81 13.01 7.74 35.20
CA GLU A 81 14.40 8.05 34.88
C GLU A 81 15.26 6.83 34.52
N ASN A 82 14.85 5.63 34.94
CA ASN A 82 15.60 4.39 34.68
C ASN A 82 15.12 3.67 33.42
N ARG A 83 14.13 4.24 32.72
CA ARG A 83 13.53 3.61 31.55
C ARG A 83 14.50 3.59 30.38
N ILE A 84 14.78 2.40 29.87
CA ILE A 84 15.62 2.24 28.69
C ILE A 84 14.81 2.63 27.44
N VAL A 85 15.40 3.50 26.63
CA VAL A 85 14.78 4.01 25.41
C VAL A 85 15.67 3.71 24.21
N ALA A 86 15.05 3.19 23.15
CA ALA A 86 15.68 3.02 21.85
C ALA A 86 15.07 4.00 20.83
N TYR A 87 15.83 4.33 19.81
CA TYR A 87 15.43 5.26 18.75
C TYR A 87 15.57 4.57 17.40
N LEU A 88 14.49 4.61 16.60
CA LEU A 88 14.49 4.17 15.21
C LEU A 88 14.30 5.40 14.31
N ASP A 89 15.33 5.77 13.58
CA ASP A 89 15.33 6.92 12.68
C ASP A 89 15.30 6.46 11.22
N LEU A 90 14.14 6.60 10.59
CA LEU A 90 13.90 6.30 9.17
C LEU A 90 13.75 7.58 8.34
N SER A 91 14.05 8.76 8.92
CA SER A 91 13.79 10.06 8.27
C SER A 91 14.71 10.34 7.08
N GLN A 92 15.88 9.71 7.00
CA GLN A 92 16.88 9.93 5.95
C GLN A 92 17.22 11.43 5.70
N GLY A 93 17.15 12.23 6.77
CA GLY A 93 17.40 13.68 6.70
C GLY A 93 16.15 14.53 6.40
N GLU A 94 15.00 13.93 6.19
CA GLU A 94 13.72 14.63 6.09
C GLU A 94 13.17 15.05 7.45
N TYR A 95 12.08 15.83 7.46
CA TYR A 95 11.41 16.22 8.69
C TYR A 95 10.94 15.00 9.49
N LYS A 96 11.32 14.96 10.78
CA LYS A 96 11.02 13.84 11.69
C LYS A 96 9.58 13.89 12.19
N GLN A 97 8.72 13.03 11.66
CA GLN A 97 7.41 12.77 12.20
C GLN A 97 7.50 11.71 13.30
N LYS A 98 7.43 12.17 14.54
CA LYS A 98 7.74 11.34 15.72
C LYS A 98 6.53 10.54 16.18
N GLN A 99 6.78 9.32 16.63
CA GLN A 99 5.85 8.48 17.38
C GLN A 99 6.52 7.92 18.62
N PHE A 100 5.80 7.93 19.73
CA PHE A 100 6.21 7.25 20.95
C PHE A 100 5.55 5.87 21.00
N ILE A 101 6.33 4.83 21.31
CA ILE A 101 5.88 3.44 21.43
C ILE A 101 6.22 2.97 22.85
N ASP A 102 5.22 2.54 23.58
CA ASP A 102 5.34 1.99 24.92
C ASP A 102 5.45 0.47 24.87
N GLN A 103 6.64 -0.08 25.17
CA GLN A 103 6.95 -1.51 25.17
C GLN A 103 7.36 -2.00 26.56
N ARG A 104 6.57 -1.63 27.59
CA ARG A 104 6.82 -2.03 28.97
C ARG A 104 6.79 -3.54 29.20
N ASP A 105 6.12 -4.26 28.34
CA ASP A 105 5.99 -5.70 28.43
C ASP A 105 7.31 -6.43 28.12
N ILE A 106 8.23 -5.77 27.40
CA ILE A 106 9.54 -6.30 27.11
C ILE A 106 10.47 -5.96 28.28
N GLN A 107 10.80 -6.97 29.08
CA GLN A 107 11.61 -6.80 30.28
C GLN A 107 13.10 -6.88 29.94
N PHE A 108 13.89 -5.98 30.50
CA PHE A 108 15.35 -6.07 30.46
C PHE A 108 15.84 -7.03 31.54
N ASP A 109 16.61 -8.03 31.13
CA ASP A 109 17.24 -9.00 32.02
C ASP A 109 18.76 -9.00 31.77
N ASN A 110 19.52 -8.35 32.64
CA ASN A 110 20.95 -8.21 32.52
C ASN A 110 21.75 -9.52 32.69
N GLU A 111 21.09 -10.61 33.13
CA GLU A 111 21.70 -11.94 33.19
C GLU A 111 21.61 -12.66 31.84
N LYS A 112 20.69 -12.27 30.99
CA LYS A 112 20.41 -12.95 29.72
C LYS A 112 20.84 -12.17 28.49
N GLN A 113 20.90 -10.84 28.57
CA GLN A 113 21.20 -10.00 27.42
C GLN A 113 21.93 -8.72 27.82
N THR A 114 22.70 -8.16 26.88
CA THR A 114 23.33 -6.87 27.03
C THR A 114 22.34 -5.72 26.79
N LEU A 115 22.72 -4.52 27.19
CA LEU A 115 21.91 -3.32 26.96
C LEU A 115 21.72 -3.04 25.46
N GLU A 116 22.73 -3.32 24.65
CA GLU A 116 22.70 -3.16 23.20
C GLU A 116 21.72 -4.14 22.57
N GLU A 117 21.77 -5.42 22.91
CA GLU A 117 20.85 -6.44 22.42
C GLU A 117 19.40 -6.11 22.80
N TYR A 118 19.17 -5.62 24.02
CA TYR A 118 17.84 -5.18 24.43
C TYR A 118 17.33 -3.99 23.62
N LYS A 119 18.19 -3.01 23.32
CA LYS A 119 17.80 -1.90 22.44
C LYS A 119 17.50 -2.34 21.02
N GLU A 120 18.25 -3.30 20.48
CA GLU A 120 17.97 -3.89 19.18
C GLU A 120 16.61 -4.62 19.17
N GLU A 121 16.28 -5.36 20.22
CA GLU A 121 14.96 -5.98 20.39
C GLU A 121 13.83 -4.94 20.38
N LEU A 122 14.01 -3.83 21.11
CA LEU A 122 13.07 -2.72 21.09
C LEU A 122 12.93 -2.10 19.69
N ILE A 123 14.02 -1.95 18.95
CA ILE A 123 14.00 -1.44 17.57
C ILE A 123 13.25 -2.39 16.65
N GLN A 124 13.47 -3.72 16.76
CA GLN A 124 12.74 -4.70 15.98
C GLN A 124 11.23 -4.63 16.25
N LYS A 125 10.83 -4.44 17.50
CA LYS A 125 9.43 -4.17 17.85
C LYS A 125 8.91 -2.84 17.34
N GLY A 126 9.76 -1.84 17.23
CA GLY A 126 9.45 -0.55 16.63
C GLY A 126 9.10 -0.65 15.14
N LEU A 127 9.72 -1.58 14.41
CA LEU A 127 9.44 -1.80 12.99
C LEU A 127 7.99 -2.27 12.72
N ASP A 128 7.37 -2.96 13.67
CA ASP A 128 5.96 -3.40 13.58
C ASP A 128 4.99 -2.19 13.52
N TYR A 129 5.42 -0.99 13.93
CA TYR A 129 4.63 0.23 13.95
C TYR A 129 4.93 1.18 12.79
N VAL A 130 5.84 0.80 11.90
CA VAL A 130 6.15 1.62 10.73
C VAL A 130 4.96 1.62 9.79
N THR A 131 4.41 2.81 9.56
CA THR A 131 3.32 3.03 8.61
C THR A 131 3.83 3.85 7.44
N GLU A 132 3.51 3.41 6.24
CA GLU A 132 3.88 4.13 5.02
C GLU A 132 2.82 5.16 4.64
N GLU A 133 3.20 6.10 3.77
CA GLU A 133 2.26 7.01 3.14
C GLU A 133 1.33 6.20 2.23
N THR A 134 0.03 6.42 2.33
CA THR A 134 -0.91 5.84 1.36
C THR A 134 -1.12 6.82 0.22
N VAL A 135 -1.02 6.33 -0.99
CA VAL A 135 -1.26 7.11 -2.21
C VAL A 135 -2.36 6.41 -3.00
N ASP A 136 -3.50 7.08 -3.09
CA ASP A 136 -4.63 6.61 -3.86
C ASP A 136 -4.79 7.46 -5.12
N PHE A 137 -5.03 6.83 -6.24
CA PHE A 137 -5.36 7.52 -7.49
C PHE A 137 -6.76 7.13 -7.95
N LYS A 138 -7.49 8.13 -8.42
CA LYS A 138 -8.70 7.94 -9.23
C LYS A 138 -8.40 8.39 -10.64
N ILE A 139 -8.62 7.52 -11.60
CA ILE A 139 -8.35 7.79 -13.01
C ILE A 139 -9.48 7.26 -13.89
N VAL A 140 -9.66 7.89 -15.03
CA VAL A 140 -10.50 7.38 -16.11
C VAL A 140 -9.56 6.82 -17.16
N PRO A 141 -9.53 5.47 -17.35
CA PRO A 141 -8.66 4.85 -18.34
C PRO A 141 -9.11 5.18 -19.77
N GLU A 142 -8.14 5.36 -20.65
CA GLU A 142 -8.36 5.51 -22.10
C GLU A 142 -7.43 4.59 -22.88
N GLY A 143 -7.91 4.10 -24.03
CA GLY A 143 -7.15 3.21 -24.88
C GLY A 143 -7.07 1.75 -24.39
N TYR A 144 -7.55 1.46 -23.19
CA TYR A 144 -7.64 0.12 -22.62
C TYR A 144 -9.09 -0.25 -22.32
N GLU A 145 -9.44 -1.51 -22.54
CA GLU A 145 -10.80 -2.05 -22.33
C GLU A 145 -10.87 -2.83 -21.02
N TYR A 146 -11.82 -2.46 -20.16
CA TYR A 146 -12.14 -3.21 -18.94
C TYR A 146 -12.59 -4.64 -19.26
N MET A 147 -12.19 -5.62 -18.44
CA MET A 147 -12.38 -7.08 -18.61
C MET A 147 -11.58 -7.71 -19.76
N LYS A 148 -10.82 -6.95 -20.52
CA LYS A 148 -9.95 -7.45 -21.58
C LYS A 148 -8.49 -7.12 -21.29
N ASP A 149 -8.18 -5.84 -21.17
CA ASP A 149 -6.81 -5.37 -20.96
C ASP A 149 -6.49 -5.32 -19.46
N PHE A 150 -7.47 -5.00 -18.63
CA PHE A 150 -7.33 -4.98 -17.15
C PHE A 150 -8.64 -5.41 -16.46
N ASP A 151 -8.53 -5.87 -15.22
CA ASP A 151 -9.64 -6.21 -14.32
C ASP A 151 -9.31 -5.79 -12.88
N LEU A 152 -10.28 -5.97 -12.00
CA LEU A 152 -10.09 -5.76 -10.57
C LEU A 152 -8.93 -6.62 -10.04
N GLY A 153 -8.00 -6.00 -9.33
CA GLY A 153 -6.81 -6.67 -8.79
C GLY A 153 -5.62 -6.72 -9.75
N THR A 154 -5.76 -6.34 -11.02
CA THR A 154 -4.64 -6.25 -11.96
C THR A 154 -3.61 -5.24 -11.46
N LYS A 155 -2.34 -5.62 -11.51
CA LYS A 155 -1.20 -4.76 -11.23
C LYS A 155 -0.73 -4.11 -12.53
N VAL A 156 -0.57 -2.80 -12.53
CA VAL A 156 -0.29 -1.99 -13.73
C VAL A 156 0.76 -0.92 -13.41
N ASP A 157 1.38 -0.35 -14.45
CA ASP A 157 2.19 0.85 -14.28
C ASP A 157 1.33 2.10 -14.33
N CYS A 158 1.61 3.05 -13.43
CA CYS A 158 0.98 4.37 -13.43
C CYS A 158 2.08 5.44 -13.45
N VAL A 159 2.08 6.24 -14.51
CA VAL A 159 3.09 7.29 -14.75
C VAL A 159 2.39 8.63 -14.82
N LEU A 160 2.67 9.50 -13.85
CA LEU A 160 2.11 10.84 -13.73
C LEU A 160 3.26 11.81 -13.77
N GLU A 161 3.66 12.23 -14.99
CA GLU A 161 4.86 13.01 -15.23
C GLU A 161 4.81 14.37 -14.54
N GLU A 162 3.64 15.01 -14.52
CA GLU A 162 3.42 16.31 -13.86
C GLU A 162 3.79 16.29 -12.38
N TYR A 163 3.67 15.11 -11.75
CA TYR A 163 3.99 14.90 -10.34
C TYR A 163 5.31 14.17 -10.11
N GLY A 164 6.02 13.81 -11.21
CA GLY A 164 7.23 13.00 -11.14
C GLY A 164 7.01 11.62 -10.50
N LEU A 165 5.82 11.05 -10.67
CA LEU A 165 5.42 9.77 -10.10
C LEU A 165 5.45 8.67 -11.16
N GLU A 166 6.22 7.61 -10.88
CA GLU A 166 6.23 6.36 -11.63
C GLU A 166 6.06 5.22 -10.63
N LEU A 167 4.93 4.52 -10.71
CA LEU A 167 4.48 3.61 -9.67
C LEU A 167 3.90 2.34 -10.28
N GLU A 168 4.23 1.20 -9.68
CA GLU A 168 3.52 -0.05 -9.91
C GLU A 168 2.35 -0.11 -8.91
N VAL A 169 1.14 -0.17 -9.42
CA VAL A 169 -0.08 -0.04 -8.62
C VAL A 169 -1.06 -1.16 -8.92
N ARG A 170 -1.88 -1.51 -7.93
CA ARG A 170 -2.96 -2.47 -8.09
C ARG A 170 -4.30 -1.75 -8.22
N ILE A 171 -5.13 -2.20 -9.14
CA ILE A 171 -6.52 -1.72 -9.27
C ILE A 171 -7.32 -2.29 -8.10
N VAL A 172 -7.81 -1.43 -7.21
CA VAL A 172 -8.52 -1.83 -5.99
C VAL A 172 -10.01 -1.63 -6.08
N GLU A 173 -10.47 -0.72 -6.94
CA GLU A 173 -11.90 -0.46 -7.16
C GLU A 173 -12.12 -0.10 -8.63
N ILE A 174 -13.24 -0.56 -9.19
CA ILE A 174 -13.70 -0.20 -10.52
C ILE A 174 -15.13 0.30 -10.40
N TYR A 175 -15.39 1.46 -10.97
CA TYR A 175 -16.72 2.09 -11.03
C TYR A 175 -17.19 2.15 -12.47
N GLU A 176 -18.31 1.46 -12.76
CA GLU A 176 -19.02 1.58 -14.02
C GLU A 176 -20.09 2.64 -13.88
N VAL A 177 -19.94 3.75 -14.57
CA VAL A 177 -20.90 4.86 -14.55
C VAL A 177 -21.70 4.85 -15.85
N ILE A 178 -22.97 4.47 -15.74
CA ILE A 178 -23.88 4.39 -16.87
C ILE A 178 -24.74 5.64 -16.88
N LYS A 179 -24.58 6.49 -17.89
CA LYS A 179 -25.40 7.70 -18.11
C LYS A 179 -26.02 7.66 -19.50
N GLN A 180 -27.34 7.52 -19.56
CA GLN A 180 -28.10 7.40 -20.81
C GLN A 180 -27.54 6.28 -21.71
N ASN A 181 -26.82 6.61 -22.76
CA ASN A 181 -26.19 5.64 -23.68
C ASN A 181 -24.66 5.61 -23.59
N ASN A 182 -24.08 6.21 -22.55
CA ASN A 182 -22.64 6.26 -22.38
C ASN A 182 -22.24 5.50 -21.11
N ILE A 183 -21.26 4.60 -21.26
CA ILE A 183 -20.65 3.87 -20.16
C ILE A 183 -19.24 4.46 -19.99
N SER A 184 -18.95 4.95 -18.81
CA SER A 184 -17.59 5.36 -18.45
C SER A 184 -17.07 4.50 -17.30
N ILE A 185 -15.80 4.12 -17.40
CA ILE A 185 -15.10 3.36 -16.37
C ILE A 185 -14.22 4.34 -15.60
N GLU A 186 -14.36 4.33 -14.29
CA GLU A 186 -13.42 4.99 -13.38
C GLU A 186 -12.76 3.91 -12.55
N ILE A 187 -11.45 3.98 -12.37
CA ILE A 187 -10.71 3.05 -11.52
C ILE A 187 -10.05 3.78 -10.37
N LYS A 188 -9.98 3.10 -9.23
CA LYS A 188 -9.15 3.51 -8.11
C LYS A 188 -8.00 2.54 -7.99
N VAL A 189 -6.81 3.06 -7.95
CA VAL A 189 -5.59 2.31 -7.66
C VAL A 189 -5.06 2.74 -6.32
N GLY A 190 -4.64 1.80 -5.50
CA GLY A 190 -4.26 2.08 -4.13
C GLY A 190 -3.17 1.18 -3.59
N ASN A 191 -2.74 1.46 -2.35
CA ASN A 191 -1.66 0.77 -1.65
C ASN A 191 -0.32 0.85 -2.37
N VAL A 192 0.00 2.06 -2.84
CA VAL A 192 1.27 2.32 -3.50
C VAL A 192 2.36 2.53 -2.47
N ILE A 193 3.27 1.57 -2.36
CA ILE A 193 4.54 1.76 -1.68
C ILE A 193 5.40 2.64 -2.59
N ARG A 194 5.63 3.88 -2.17
CA ARG A 194 6.51 4.80 -2.89
C ARG A 194 7.93 4.25 -2.90
N ASN A 195 8.38 3.71 -4.02
CA ASN A 195 9.77 3.33 -4.21
C ASN A 195 10.62 4.59 -4.40
N LYS A 196 11.06 5.19 -3.28
CA LYS A 196 11.86 6.45 -3.25
C LYS A 196 13.16 6.38 -4.08
N ASN A 197 13.57 5.20 -4.52
CA ASN A 197 14.86 5.01 -5.20
C ASN A 197 14.83 5.27 -6.71
N LYS A 198 13.66 5.44 -7.34
CA LYS A 198 13.56 5.71 -8.79
C LYS A 198 13.52 7.18 -9.17
N LEU A 199 13.34 8.10 -8.22
CA LEU A 199 13.24 9.54 -8.48
C LEU A 199 14.58 10.30 -8.48
N ARG A 200 15.71 9.60 -8.48
CA ARG A 200 17.03 10.22 -8.65
C ARG A 200 17.61 9.84 -10.00
N ARG A 201 17.19 10.55 -11.04
CA ARG A 201 17.95 10.77 -12.27
C ARG A 201 17.82 12.20 -12.70
#